data_153eb27acd6b6bdd005ab0294c0a0796
#
_entry.id   153eb27acd6b6bdd005ab0294c0a0796
#
_cell.length_a   1.000
_cell.length_b   1.000
_cell.length_c   1.000
_cell.angle_alpha   90.00
_cell.angle_beta   90.00
_cell.angle_gamma   90.00
#
_symmetry.space_group_name_H-M   'P 1'
#
loop_
_entity.id
_entity.type
_entity.pdbx_description
1 polymer ?
#
loop_
_entity_poly.entity_id
_entity_poly.type
_entity_poly.pdbx_seq_one_letter_code
_entity_poly.pdbx_strand_id
1 'polypeptide(L)'
;MPRYLSLVRVQENTIDMADADPGFEARMGALFEEITKAGVMLDTAGLRPTAESSRLTWSDGKVSVTDGPFTETKEVVGGYALLQCKDRAEAMEWSRRFLAVHPPHWTVGLEVREVEEMPGA
;
A
#
# COMPACT_ATOMS: atom_id res chain seq x y z
N MET A 1 -1.60 -9.69 -19.08
CA MET A 1 -2.52 -8.91 -18.23
C MET A 1 -1.75 -7.79 -17.58
N PRO A 2 -2.30 -6.57 -17.53
CA PRO A 2 -1.61 -5.47 -16.89
C PRO A 2 -1.42 -5.70 -15.39
N ARG A 3 -0.36 -5.08 -14.85
CA ARG A 3 -0.09 -5.10 -13.43
C ARG A 3 -0.34 -3.72 -12.84
N TYR A 4 -0.77 -3.69 -11.60
CA TYR A 4 -1.09 -2.46 -10.88
C TYR A 4 -0.38 -2.49 -9.53
N LEU A 5 0.26 -1.37 -9.20
CA LEU A 5 0.86 -1.20 -7.88
C LEU A 5 -0.11 -0.39 -7.02
N SER A 6 -0.52 -0.98 -5.92
CA SER A 6 -1.40 -0.34 -4.95
C SER A 6 -0.56 0.09 -3.75
N LEU A 7 -0.51 1.38 -3.49
CA LEU A 7 0.29 1.95 -2.41
C LEU A 7 -0.64 2.35 -1.27
N VAL A 8 -0.41 1.77 -0.10
CA VAL A 8 -1.19 2.09 1.11
C VAL A 8 -0.66 3.40 1.69
N ARG A 9 -1.54 4.38 1.83
CA ARG A 9 -1.20 5.71 2.33
C ARG A 9 -1.86 5.96 3.67
N VAL A 10 -1.06 6.33 4.64
CA VAL A 10 -1.52 6.53 6.02
C VAL A 10 -0.83 7.75 6.64
N GLN A 11 -1.48 8.36 7.62
CA GLN A 11 -0.82 9.29 8.54
C GLN A 11 -0.19 8.45 9.62
N GLU A 12 1.13 8.56 9.77
CA GLU A 12 1.83 7.79 10.81
C GLU A 12 1.32 8.15 12.20
N ASN A 13 1.30 7.14 13.07
CA ASN A 13 0.90 7.27 14.48
C ASN A 13 -0.60 7.59 14.69
N THR A 14 -1.42 7.47 13.64
CA THR A 14 -2.88 7.64 13.77
C THR A 14 -3.64 6.32 13.80
N ILE A 15 -2.98 5.22 13.40
CA ILE A 15 -3.58 3.89 13.39
C ILE A 15 -3.01 3.09 14.55
N ASP A 16 -3.89 2.67 15.45
CA ASP A 16 -3.55 1.81 16.57
C ASP A 16 -4.19 0.45 16.34
N MET A 17 -3.37 -0.57 16.13
CA MET A 17 -3.86 -1.93 15.87
C MET A 17 -4.67 -2.49 17.05
N ALA A 18 -4.42 -2.02 18.27
CA ALA A 18 -5.20 -2.42 19.43
C ALA A 18 -6.65 -1.89 19.37
N ASP A 19 -6.89 -0.89 18.52
CA ASP A 19 -8.19 -0.24 18.34
C ASP A 19 -9.04 -0.91 17.24
N ALA A 20 -8.50 -1.94 16.59
CA ALA A 20 -9.21 -2.69 15.56
C ALA A 20 -10.34 -3.48 16.20
N ASP A 21 -11.49 -3.52 15.52
CA ASP A 21 -12.63 -4.33 15.99
C ASP A 21 -12.29 -5.83 15.89
N PRO A 22 -12.95 -6.69 16.68
CA PRO A 22 -12.58 -8.11 16.76
C PRO A 22 -12.65 -8.87 15.44
N GLY A 23 -13.48 -8.42 14.49
CA GLY A 23 -13.62 -9.07 13.19
C GLY A 23 -12.61 -8.67 12.14
N PHE A 24 -11.76 -7.68 12.41
CA PHE A 24 -10.86 -7.13 11.41
C PHE A 24 -9.89 -8.16 10.81
N GLU A 25 -9.21 -8.92 11.67
CA GLU A 25 -8.25 -9.93 11.20
C GLU A 25 -8.93 -11.00 10.35
N ALA A 26 -10.12 -11.43 10.74
CA ALA A 26 -10.87 -12.43 9.98
C ALA A 26 -11.29 -11.89 8.61
N ARG A 27 -11.74 -10.64 8.54
CA ARG A 27 -12.12 -10.01 7.27
C ARG A 27 -10.91 -9.86 6.34
N MET A 28 -9.79 -9.41 6.88
CA MET A 28 -8.55 -9.26 6.10
C MET A 28 -8.04 -10.61 5.60
N GLY A 29 -8.04 -11.62 6.48
CA GLY A 29 -7.61 -12.97 6.12
C GLY A 29 -8.49 -13.58 5.03
N ALA A 30 -9.80 -13.39 5.10
CA ALA A 30 -10.73 -13.88 4.09
C ALA A 30 -10.50 -13.20 2.74
N LEU A 31 -10.25 -11.89 2.73
CA LEU A 31 -9.94 -11.16 1.50
C LEU A 31 -8.63 -11.65 0.88
N PHE A 32 -7.58 -11.82 1.67
CA PHE A 32 -6.29 -12.30 1.17
C PHE A 32 -6.40 -13.71 0.60
N GLU A 33 -7.16 -14.58 1.23
CA GLU A 33 -7.41 -15.90 0.69
C GLU A 33 -8.11 -15.83 -0.68
N GLU A 34 -9.13 -15.00 -0.78
CA GLU A 34 -9.90 -14.85 -2.02
C GLU A 34 -9.08 -14.25 -3.17
N ILE A 35 -8.33 -13.18 -2.90
CA ILE A 35 -7.53 -12.51 -3.93
C ILE A 35 -6.34 -13.38 -4.37
N THR A 36 -5.81 -14.20 -3.45
CA THR A 36 -4.74 -15.14 -3.77
C THR A 36 -5.28 -16.28 -4.64
N LYS A 37 -6.43 -16.85 -4.30
CA LYS A 37 -7.08 -17.89 -5.11
C LYS A 37 -7.45 -17.38 -6.50
N ALA A 38 -7.79 -16.10 -6.61
CA ALA A 38 -8.11 -15.49 -7.90
C ALA A 38 -6.87 -15.26 -8.77
N GLY A 39 -5.67 -15.47 -8.23
CA GLY A 39 -4.42 -15.24 -8.96
C GLY A 39 -4.10 -13.76 -9.18
N VAL A 40 -4.73 -12.88 -8.44
CA VAL A 40 -4.59 -11.43 -8.61
C VAL A 40 -3.42 -10.87 -7.81
N MET A 41 -3.22 -11.34 -6.58
CA MET A 41 -2.16 -10.84 -5.70
C MET A 41 -0.82 -11.49 -6.06
N LEU A 42 0.10 -10.71 -6.61
CA LEU A 42 1.44 -11.20 -6.95
C LEU A 42 2.42 -11.01 -5.81
N ASP A 43 2.31 -9.91 -5.07
CA ASP A 43 3.19 -9.59 -3.96
C ASP A 43 2.52 -8.55 -3.07
N THR A 44 2.84 -8.58 -1.78
CA THR A 44 2.36 -7.57 -0.83
C THR A 44 3.28 -7.54 0.39
N ALA A 45 3.45 -6.35 0.95
CA ALA A 45 4.20 -6.19 2.19
C ALA A 45 3.82 -4.89 2.89
N GLY A 46 3.95 -4.89 4.21
CA GLY A 46 3.98 -3.65 5.00
C GLY A 46 5.39 -3.08 5.02
N LEU A 47 5.50 -1.80 5.26
CA LEU A 47 6.78 -1.11 5.37
C LEU A 47 7.02 -0.69 6.81
N ARG A 48 8.29 -0.68 7.21
CA ARG A 48 8.70 -0.21 8.52
C ARG A 48 8.44 1.29 8.65
N PRO A 49 8.27 1.80 9.88
CA PRO A 49 7.98 3.22 10.09
C PRO A 49 9.06 4.13 9.49
N THR A 50 8.68 5.36 9.14
CA THR A 50 9.63 6.31 8.54
C THR A 50 10.78 6.68 9.49
N ALA A 51 10.61 6.51 10.81
CA ALA A 51 11.71 6.70 11.76
C ALA A 51 12.91 5.78 11.47
N GLU A 52 12.68 4.65 10.80
CA GLU A 52 13.72 3.70 10.41
C GLU A 52 14.10 3.82 8.93
N SER A 53 13.69 4.91 8.28
CA SER A 53 13.79 5.08 6.82
C SER A 53 14.69 6.25 6.47
N SER A 54 15.08 6.30 5.21
CA SER A 54 15.89 7.40 4.68
C SER A 54 15.40 7.77 3.29
N ARG A 55 15.50 9.04 2.96
CA ARG A 55 15.28 9.56 1.60
C ARG A 55 16.60 10.03 1.04
N LEU A 56 16.85 9.69 -0.20
CA LEU A 56 18.01 10.17 -0.94
C LEU A 56 17.52 11.05 -2.07
N THR A 57 18.16 12.18 -2.25
CA THR A 57 17.78 13.13 -3.31
C THR A 57 19.00 13.45 -4.16
N TRP A 58 18.83 13.37 -5.48
CA TRP A 58 19.82 13.81 -6.46
C TRP A 58 19.41 15.20 -6.94
N SER A 59 20.26 16.18 -6.67
CA SER A 59 20.01 17.57 -7.07
C SER A 59 21.35 18.30 -7.21
N ASP A 60 21.48 19.11 -8.24
CA ASP A 60 22.70 19.87 -8.54
C ASP A 60 23.96 19.00 -8.61
N GLY A 61 23.82 17.79 -9.14
CA GLY A 61 24.94 16.84 -9.27
C GLY A 61 25.37 16.20 -7.96
N LYS A 62 24.54 16.26 -6.93
CA LYS A 62 24.86 15.75 -5.59
C LYS A 62 23.74 14.87 -5.05
N VAL A 63 24.13 13.91 -4.22
CA VAL A 63 23.19 13.11 -3.41
C VAL A 63 23.12 13.72 -2.03
N SER A 64 21.90 13.96 -1.56
CA SER A 64 21.65 14.31 -0.16
C SER A 64 20.83 13.21 0.49
N VAL A 65 21.03 13.00 1.79
CA VAL A 65 20.32 11.97 2.56
C VAL A 65 19.55 12.65 3.68
N THR A 66 18.27 12.31 3.79
CA THR A 66 17.42 12.76 4.89
C THR A 66 16.91 11.55 5.63
N ASP A 67 17.29 11.40 6.88
CA ASP A 67 16.79 10.32 7.73
C ASP A 67 15.41 10.67 8.28
N GLY A 68 14.58 9.65 8.43
CA GLY A 68 13.26 9.82 9.04
C GLY A 68 13.32 10.07 10.55
N PRO A 69 12.17 10.36 11.14
CA PRO A 69 10.84 10.35 10.53
C PRO A 69 10.61 11.54 9.60
N PHE A 70 9.67 11.40 8.65
CA PHE A 70 9.37 12.47 7.68
C PHE A 70 8.14 13.25 8.16
N THR A 71 8.33 14.07 9.18
CA THR A 71 7.24 14.75 9.87
C THR A 71 6.58 15.85 9.02
N GLU A 72 7.27 16.35 8.00
CA GLU A 72 6.73 17.33 7.05
C GLU A 72 5.71 16.73 6.09
N THR A 73 5.65 15.41 6.01
CA THR A 73 4.74 14.71 5.10
C THR A 73 3.49 14.30 5.86
N LYS A 74 2.32 14.71 5.38
CA LYS A 74 1.05 14.38 6.02
C LYS A 74 0.74 12.90 5.95
N GLU A 75 0.98 12.28 4.78
CA GLU A 75 0.77 10.86 4.57
C GLU A 75 2.04 10.21 4.08
N VAL A 76 2.26 8.97 4.50
CA VAL A 76 3.40 8.17 4.06
C VAL A 76 2.89 6.87 3.47
N VAL A 77 3.75 6.20 2.69
CA VAL A 77 3.45 4.87 2.18
C VAL A 77 3.73 3.87 3.30
N GLY A 78 2.68 3.18 3.75
CA GLY A 78 2.79 2.20 4.83
C GLY A 78 2.85 0.75 4.36
N GLY A 79 2.64 0.53 3.06
CA GLY A 79 2.67 -0.81 2.49
C GLY A 79 2.33 -0.78 1.01
N TYR A 80 2.41 -1.94 0.36
CA TYR A 80 2.08 -2.05 -1.04
C TYR A 80 1.50 -3.41 -1.38
N ALA A 81 0.81 -3.48 -2.52
CA ALA A 81 0.42 -4.73 -3.15
C ALA A 81 0.65 -4.61 -4.66
N LEU A 82 1.20 -5.66 -5.25
CA LEU A 82 1.34 -5.77 -6.70
C LEU A 82 0.25 -6.70 -7.20
N LEU A 83 -0.65 -6.18 -8.04
CA LEU A 83 -1.82 -6.90 -8.54
C LEU A 83 -1.69 -7.15 -10.03
N GLN A 84 -2.16 -8.31 -10.49
CA GLN A 84 -2.33 -8.59 -11.90
C GLN A 84 -3.81 -8.71 -12.18
N CYS A 85 -4.35 -7.79 -12.96
CA CYS A 85 -5.78 -7.67 -13.23
C CYS A 85 -6.03 -7.55 -14.72
N LYS A 86 -7.24 -7.91 -15.14
CA LYS A 86 -7.59 -7.82 -16.56
C LYS A 86 -7.67 -6.36 -17.04
N ASP A 87 -8.06 -5.43 -16.16
CA ASP A 87 -8.19 -4.02 -16.46
C ASP A 87 -8.18 -3.18 -15.17
N ARG A 88 -8.22 -1.86 -15.33
CA ARG A 88 -8.25 -0.92 -14.22
C ARG A 88 -9.48 -1.11 -13.32
N ALA A 89 -10.63 -1.41 -13.92
CA ALA A 89 -11.86 -1.59 -13.16
C ALA A 89 -11.76 -2.73 -12.16
N GLU A 90 -11.12 -3.84 -12.53
CA GLU A 90 -10.87 -4.95 -11.64
C GLU A 90 -9.92 -4.55 -10.50
N ALA A 91 -8.83 -3.85 -10.83
CA ALA A 91 -7.88 -3.38 -9.82
C ALA A 91 -8.57 -2.45 -8.80
N MET A 92 -9.45 -1.58 -9.28
CA MET A 92 -10.21 -0.66 -8.42
C MET A 92 -11.18 -1.41 -7.51
N GLU A 93 -11.81 -2.46 -8.01
CA GLU A 93 -12.76 -3.24 -7.21
C GLU A 93 -12.07 -3.98 -6.08
N TRP A 94 -10.93 -4.64 -6.35
CA TRP A 94 -10.14 -5.26 -5.30
C TRP A 94 -9.66 -4.23 -4.28
N SER A 95 -9.27 -3.04 -4.74
CA SER A 95 -8.81 -1.95 -3.87
C SER A 95 -9.93 -1.45 -2.95
N ARG A 96 -11.15 -1.30 -3.47
CA ARG A 96 -12.31 -0.93 -2.64
C ARG A 96 -12.58 -1.98 -1.58
N ARG A 97 -12.49 -3.25 -1.94
CA ARG A 97 -12.71 -4.35 -1.00
C ARG A 97 -11.65 -4.37 0.09
N PHE A 98 -10.40 -4.07 -0.25
CA PHE A 98 -9.33 -3.95 0.74
C PHE A 98 -9.63 -2.84 1.75
N LEU A 99 -10.02 -1.67 1.28
CA LEU A 99 -10.36 -0.57 2.18
C LEU A 99 -11.57 -0.90 3.07
N ALA A 100 -12.56 -1.59 2.51
CA ALA A 100 -13.80 -1.87 3.22
C ALA A 100 -13.65 -2.84 4.39
N VAL A 101 -12.53 -3.60 4.48
CA VAL A 101 -12.31 -4.50 5.60
C VAL A 101 -11.77 -3.79 6.84
N HIS A 102 -11.29 -2.55 6.69
CA HIS A 102 -10.72 -1.80 7.81
C HIS A 102 -11.79 -1.28 8.77
N PRO A 103 -11.43 -1.07 10.05
CA PRO A 103 -12.35 -0.42 10.99
C PRO A 103 -12.82 0.93 10.45
N PRO A 104 -14.12 1.27 10.62
CA PRO A 104 -14.67 2.48 9.99
C PRO A 104 -14.12 3.79 10.55
N HIS A 105 -13.50 3.76 11.73
CA HIS A 105 -12.91 4.97 12.33
C HIS A 105 -11.48 5.23 11.90
N TRP A 106 -10.86 4.29 11.16
CA TRP A 106 -9.52 4.51 10.60
C TRP A 106 -9.61 5.25 9.27
N THR A 107 -8.59 6.04 8.97
CA THR A 107 -8.43 6.66 7.65
C THR A 107 -7.24 6.00 6.96
N VAL A 108 -7.52 5.29 5.88
CA VAL A 108 -6.51 4.59 5.08
C VAL A 108 -6.80 4.92 3.61
N GLY A 109 -5.78 5.31 2.88
CA GLY A 109 -5.91 5.56 1.44
C GLY A 109 -5.17 4.53 0.62
N LEU A 110 -5.56 4.41 -0.63
CA LEU A 110 -4.82 3.64 -1.63
C LEU A 110 -4.58 4.53 -2.85
N GLU A 111 -3.36 4.47 -3.35
CA GLU A 111 -3.03 5.01 -4.66
C GLU A 111 -2.77 3.82 -5.58
N VAL A 112 -3.58 3.70 -6.63
CA VAL A 112 -3.52 2.56 -7.55
C VAL A 112 -2.95 3.04 -8.88
N ARG A 113 -1.82 2.48 -9.28
CA ARG A 113 -1.13 2.90 -10.50
C ARG A 113 -0.82 1.70 -11.38
N GLU A 114 -1.13 1.82 -12.66
CA GLU A 114 -0.73 0.79 -13.60
C GLU A 114 0.79 0.80 -13.75
N VAL A 115 1.40 -0.39 -13.72
CA VAL A 115 2.85 -0.54 -13.92
C VAL A 115 3.13 -0.38 -15.41
N GLU A 116 4.06 0.51 -15.74
CA GLU A 116 4.54 0.65 -17.10
C GLU A 116 5.62 -0.39 -17.34
N GLU A 117 5.29 -1.38 -18.16
CA GLU A 117 6.23 -2.48 -18.43
C GLU A 117 7.33 -2.00 -19.37
N MET A 118 8.58 -2.13 -18.92
CA MET A 118 9.72 -1.75 -19.73
C MET A 118 10.02 -2.85 -20.75
N PRO A 119 10.22 -2.50 -22.03
CA PRO A 119 10.60 -3.50 -23.04
C PRO A 119 11.87 -4.24 -22.61
N GLY A 120 11.82 -5.58 -22.63
CA GLY A 120 12.95 -6.42 -22.26
C GLY A 120 13.19 -6.58 -20.77
N ALA A 121 12.30 -6.06 -19.93
CA ALA A 121 12.41 -6.19 -18.49
C ALA A 121 11.82 -7.53 -18.00
#